data_eb83e1456ceedda8b719de6a89368f92
#
_entry.id   eb83e1456ceedda8b719de6a89368f92
#
_cell.length_a   1.000
_cell.length_b   1.000
_cell.length_c   1.000
_cell.angle_alpha   90.00
_cell.angle_beta   90.00
_cell.angle_gamma   90.00
#
_symmetry.space_group_name_H-M   'P 1'
#
loop_
_entity.id
_entity.type
_entity.pdbx_description
1 polymer ?
#
loop_
_entity_poly.entity_id
_entity_poly.type
_entity_poly.pdbx_seq_one_letter_code
_entity_poly.pdbx_strand_id
1 'polypeptide(L)'
;NKSTRILDTWTPENRDAQLPEINILNPNNEANKVSTYLIEDGSYLRLKTLELGYTIPRQALSKIGLQQCRVYFNAENLFTLTKYNNIDPEVKNSNDLSMGVDYLSNMPLARTFSIGFNVSF
;
A
#
# COMPACT_ATOMS: atom_id res chain seq x y z
N ASN A 1 5.99 -6.18 -16.99
CA ASN A 1 6.37 -6.84 -15.73
C ASN A 1 5.33 -7.89 -15.39
N LYS A 2 5.78 -9.10 -14.99
CA LYS A 2 4.92 -10.20 -14.57
C LYS A 2 5.35 -10.62 -13.16
N SER A 3 4.40 -11.11 -12.36
CA SER A 3 4.70 -11.64 -11.04
C SER A 3 5.58 -12.89 -11.13
N THR A 4 6.46 -13.10 -10.15
CA THR A 4 7.25 -14.34 -10.03
C THR A 4 6.37 -15.58 -9.81
N ARG A 5 5.12 -15.42 -9.38
CA ARG A 5 4.11 -16.48 -9.29
C ARG A 5 3.91 -17.23 -10.61
N ILE A 6 4.20 -16.59 -11.73
CA ILE A 6 4.10 -17.22 -13.05
C ILE A 6 5.04 -18.44 -13.21
N LEU A 7 6.08 -18.51 -12.39
CA LEU A 7 7.01 -19.65 -12.38
C LEU A 7 6.42 -20.89 -11.71
N ASP A 8 5.34 -20.73 -10.94
CA ASP A 8 4.63 -21.82 -10.28
C ASP A 8 3.33 -22.19 -11.01
N THR A 9 3.34 -22.10 -12.32
CA THR A 9 2.23 -22.52 -13.16
C THR A 9 2.40 -23.96 -13.60
N TRP A 10 1.27 -24.63 -13.84
CA TRP A 10 1.26 -26.00 -14.30
C TRP A 10 1.95 -26.14 -15.66
N THR A 11 2.87 -27.09 -15.74
CA THR A 11 3.51 -27.56 -16.99
C THR A 11 3.64 -29.09 -16.92
N PRO A 12 3.89 -29.80 -18.02
CA PRO A 12 4.12 -31.24 -17.98
C PRO A 12 5.26 -31.66 -17.05
N GLU A 13 6.24 -30.77 -16.81
CA GLU A 13 7.38 -30.95 -15.91
C GLU A 13 7.08 -30.53 -14.48
N ASN A 14 6.10 -29.63 -14.26
CA ASN A 14 5.67 -29.13 -12.94
C ASN A 14 4.18 -29.44 -12.72
N ARG A 15 3.87 -30.70 -12.48
CA ARG A 15 2.49 -31.19 -12.34
C ARG A 15 1.83 -30.84 -11.01
N ASP A 16 2.63 -30.55 -9.97
CA ASP A 16 2.17 -30.21 -8.63
C ASP A 16 1.98 -28.70 -8.44
N ALA A 17 2.06 -27.93 -9.51
CA ALA A 17 1.87 -26.47 -9.49
C ALA A 17 0.49 -26.06 -8.95
N GLN A 18 0.47 -24.98 -8.17
CA GLN A 18 -0.77 -24.44 -7.60
C GLN A 18 -1.56 -23.59 -8.58
N LEU A 19 -0.90 -23.08 -9.64
CA LEU A 19 -1.54 -22.23 -10.64
C LEU A 19 -1.80 -23.04 -11.94
N PRO A 20 -2.91 -22.75 -12.62
CA PRO A 20 -3.22 -23.40 -13.89
C PRO A 20 -2.19 -23.08 -14.98
N GLU A 21 -2.19 -23.85 -16.04
CA GLU A 21 -1.39 -23.59 -17.25
C GLU A 21 -1.70 -22.20 -17.82
N ILE A 22 -0.63 -21.47 -18.20
CA ILE A 22 -0.80 -20.19 -18.88
C ILE A 22 -1.11 -20.46 -20.36
N ASN A 23 -2.37 -20.27 -20.72
CA ASN A 23 -2.80 -20.40 -22.09
C ASN A 23 -3.39 -19.08 -22.60
N ILE A 24 -2.78 -18.50 -23.64
CA ILE A 24 -3.21 -17.23 -24.24
C ILE A 24 -4.62 -17.36 -24.82
N LEU A 25 -4.97 -18.53 -25.34
CA LEU A 25 -6.28 -18.80 -25.94
C LEU A 25 -7.40 -18.99 -24.92
N ASN A 26 -7.05 -19.16 -23.64
CA ASN A 26 -8.00 -19.38 -22.54
C ASN A 26 -9.13 -20.39 -22.88
N PRO A 27 -8.79 -21.60 -23.38
CA PRO A 27 -9.75 -22.52 -23.97
C PRO A 27 -10.85 -22.99 -22.97
N ASN A 28 -10.54 -22.97 -21.67
CA ASN A 28 -11.45 -23.34 -20.60
C ASN A 28 -12.19 -22.13 -20.00
N ASN A 29 -11.96 -20.93 -20.55
CA ASN A 29 -12.53 -19.67 -20.06
C ASN A 29 -12.22 -19.38 -18.57
N GLU A 30 -11.05 -19.80 -18.11
CA GLU A 30 -10.64 -19.72 -16.70
C GLU A 30 -10.49 -18.28 -16.21
N ALA A 31 -10.03 -17.38 -17.09
CA ALA A 31 -9.90 -15.97 -16.77
C ALA A 31 -11.23 -15.29 -16.39
N ASN A 32 -12.36 -15.86 -16.84
CA ASN A 32 -13.70 -15.33 -16.59
C ASN A 32 -14.47 -16.11 -15.53
N LYS A 33 -13.89 -17.21 -15.01
CA LYS A 33 -14.53 -18.01 -13.96
C LYS A 33 -14.07 -17.53 -12.59
N VAL A 34 -15.02 -17.37 -11.68
CA VAL A 34 -14.70 -17.15 -10.27
C VAL A 34 -14.04 -18.40 -9.73
N SER A 35 -12.80 -18.28 -9.28
CA SER A 35 -12.02 -19.37 -8.74
C SER A 35 -11.33 -18.92 -7.44
N THR A 36 -11.08 -19.87 -6.54
CA THR A 36 -10.45 -19.60 -5.26
C THR A 36 -9.02 -19.05 -5.39
N TYR A 37 -8.31 -19.33 -6.48
CA TYR A 37 -6.99 -18.77 -6.72
C TYR A 37 -7.00 -17.26 -7.04
N LEU A 38 -8.17 -16.71 -7.39
CA LEU A 38 -8.38 -15.27 -7.58
C LEU A 38 -8.74 -14.56 -6.27
N ILE A 39 -8.99 -15.31 -5.19
CA ILE A 39 -9.36 -14.75 -3.89
C ILE A 39 -8.10 -14.68 -3.05
N GLU A 40 -7.74 -13.48 -2.62
CA GLU A 40 -6.60 -13.25 -1.74
C GLU A 40 -7.04 -12.64 -0.41
N ASP A 41 -6.25 -12.85 0.63
CA ASP A 41 -6.45 -12.22 1.93
C ASP A 41 -6.06 -10.74 1.85
N GLY A 42 -7.07 -9.88 1.81
CA GLY A 42 -6.92 -8.43 1.77
C GLY A 42 -6.68 -7.78 3.14
N SER A 43 -6.48 -8.56 4.20
CA SER A 43 -6.23 -8.02 5.54
C SER A 43 -4.89 -7.29 5.58
N TYR A 44 -4.86 -6.12 6.19
CA TYR A 44 -3.64 -5.35 6.36
C TYR A 44 -3.66 -4.46 7.60
N LEU A 45 -2.48 -4.12 8.09
CA LEU A 45 -2.23 -3.10 9.10
C LEU A 45 -1.27 -2.06 8.51
N ARG A 46 -1.69 -0.80 8.47
CA ARG A 46 -0.89 0.30 7.93
C ARG A 46 -0.72 1.41 8.96
N LEU A 47 0.51 1.85 9.17
CA LEU A 47 0.77 3.10 9.88
C LEU A 47 0.61 4.26 8.87
N LYS A 48 -0.62 4.83 8.86
CA LYS A 48 -1.01 5.86 7.88
C LYS A 48 -0.35 7.20 8.16
N THR A 49 -0.30 7.60 9.44
CA THR A 49 0.26 8.91 9.81
C THR A 49 0.99 8.79 11.14
N LEU A 50 2.20 9.32 11.18
CA LEU A 50 2.98 9.53 12.38
C LEU A 50 3.41 10.99 12.41
N GLU A 51 2.96 11.76 13.42
CA GLU A 51 3.41 13.13 13.64
C GLU A 51 4.18 13.21 14.96
N LEU A 52 5.36 13.79 14.89
CA LEU A 52 6.19 14.12 16.05
C LEU A 52 6.39 15.64 16.07
N GLY A 53 5.91 16.30 17.10
CA GLY A 53 6.04 17.74 17.24
C GLY A 53 6.74 18.13 18.54
N TYR A 54 7.64 19.10 18.47
CA TYR A 54 8.31 19.68 19.63
C TYR A 54 8.12 21.20 19.66
N THR A 55 7.60 21.68 20.77
CA THR A 55 7.45 23.12 21.01
C THR A 55 8.63 23.59 21.83
N ILE A 56 9.38 24.55 21.29
CA ILE A 56 10.57 25.09 21.95
C ILE A 56 10.10 25.97 23.13
N PRO A 57 10.71 25.81 24.33
CA PRO A 57 10.35 26.59 25.52
C PRO A 57 10.57 28.09 25.30
N ARG A 58 9.65 28.91 25.81
CA ARG A 58 9.72 30.38 25.70
C ARG A 58 11.03 30.99 26.21
N GLN A 59 11.61 30.39 27.23
CA GLN A 59 12.88 30.85 27.80
C GLN A 59 14.04 30.84 26.78
N ALA A 60 14.05 29.91 25.85
CA ALA A 60 15.04 29.86 24.77
C ALA A 60 14.71 30.85 23.65
N LEU A 61 13.41 31.09 23.39
CA LEU A 61 12.91 31.93 22.31
C LEU A 61 12.97 33.42 22.63
N SER A 62 12.88 33.80 23.89
CA SER A 62 12.91 35.21 24.33
C SER A 62 14.18 35.96 23.93
N LYS A 63 15.31 35.24 23.79
CA LYS A 63 16.60 35.81 23.36
C LYS A 63 16.62 36.23 21.89
N ILE A 64 15.73 35.69 21.08
CA ILE A 64 15.65 35.93 19.62
C ILE A 64 14.34 36.62 19.23
N GLY A 65 13.53 37.09 20.21
CA GLY A 65 12.32 37.86 19.96
C GLY A 65 11.13 37.04 19.45
N LEU A 66 11.18 35.73 19.57
CA LEU A 66 10.09 34.83 19.17
C LEU A 66 9.18 34.52 20.36
N GLN A 67 7.87 34.53 20.14
CA GLN A 67 6.88 34.15 21.14
C GLN A 67 6.64 32.64 21.21
N GLN A 68 6.65 31.97 20.05
CA GLN A 68 6.45 30.53 19.95
C GLN A 68 7.18 29.99 18.71
N CYS A 69 7.77 28.81 18.88
CA CYS A 69 8.31 28.03 17.77
C CYS A 69 8.01 26.56 18.02
N ARG A 70 7.31 25.93 17.08
CA ARG A 70 7.05 24.50 17.06
C ARG A 70 7.65 23.90 15.79
N VAL A 71 8.46 22.87 15.98
CA VAL A 71 9.00 22.05 14.89
C VAL A 71 8.22 20.74 14.88
N TYR A 72 7.81 20.29 13.73
CA TYR A 72 7.14 19.01 13.60
C TYR A 72 7.67 18.23 12.41
N PHE A 73 7.68 16.92 12.59
CA PHE A 73 7.98 15.93 11.57
C PHE A 73 6.72 15.09 11.36
N ASN A 74 6.30 14.98 10.12
CA ASN A 74 5.18 14.13 9.72
C ASN A 74 5.66 13.08 8.73
N ALA A 75 5.21 11.85 8.94
CA ALA A 75 5.48 10.73 8.04
C ALA A 75 4.17 10.02 7.71
N GLU A 76 3.92 9.81 6.42
CA GLU A 76 2.72 9.15 5.93
C GLU A 76 3.04 7.83 5.26
N ASN A 77 2.15 6.85 5.45
CA ASN A 77 2.23 5.51 4.87
C ASN A 77 3.58 4.81 5.16
N LEU A 78 4.08 4.93 6.39
CA LEU A 78 5.41 4.47 6.80
C LEU A 78 5.64 2.99 6.48
N PHE A 79 4.70 2.14 6.88
CA PHE A 79 4.77 0.72 6.59
C PHE A 79 3.37 0.10 6.52
N THR A 80 3.29 -1.00 5.79
CA THR A 80 2.09 -1.83 5.68
C THR A 80 2.49 -3.28 5.94
N LEU A 81 1.79 -3.91 6.87
CA LEU A 81 1.90 -5.35 7.13
C LEU A 81 0.70 -6.02 6.48
N THR A 82 0.93 -6.93 5.56
CA THR A 82 -0.13 -7.64 4.84
C THR A 82 0.38 -8.97 4.30
N LYS A 83 -0.55 -9.89 4.06
CA LYS A 83 -0.31 -11.13 3.30
C LYS A 83 -0.73 -11.01 1.84
N TYR A 84 -1.25 -9.85 1.46
CA TYR A 84 -1.68 -9.59 0.10
C TYR A 84 -0.48 -9.55 -0.86
N ASN A 85 -0.57 -10.30 -1.94
CA ASN A 85 0.56 -10.53 -2.84
C ASN A 85 0.69 -9.51 -3.98
N ASN A 86 -0.32 -8.64 -4.16
CA ASN A 86 -0.28 -7.59 -5.17
C ASN A 86 0.31 -6.29 -4.62
N ILE A 87 0.14 -5.20 -5.36
CA ILE A 87 0.86 -3.94 -5.13
C ILE A 87 0.43 -3.25 -3.83
N ASP A 88 -0.88 -3.13 -3.58
CA ASP A 88 -1.42 -2.45 -2.40
C ASP A 88 -2.73 -3.13 -1.94
N PRO A 89 -2.84 -3.54 -0.67
CA PRO A 89 -4.04 -4.17 -0.14
C PRO A 89 -5.23 -3.20 -0.02
N GLU A 90 -4.99 -1.89 -0.03
CA GLU A 90 -6.06 -0.87 -0.02
C GLU A 90 -6.61 -0.67 -1.43
N VAL A 91 -7.38 -1.64 -1.91
CA VAL A 91 -8.02 -1.60 -3.22
C VAL A 91 -9.10 -0.54 -3.22
N LYS A 92 -8.90 0.53 -4.00
CA LYS A 92 -9.87 1.62 -4.16
C LYS A 92 -10.57 1.50 -5.50
N ASN A 93 -11.87 1.28 -5.46
CA ASN A 93 -12.72 1.33 -6.63
C ASN A 93 -13.67 2.52 -6.54
N SER A 94 -13.90 3.16 -7.68
CA SER A 94 -14.87 4.25 -7.79
C SER A 94 -16.34 3.77 -7.80
N ASN A 95 -16.54 2.46 -7.88
CA ASN A 95 -17.87 1.84 -7.93
C ASN A 95 -18.08 0.96 -6.70
N ASP A 96 -19.08 1.30 -5.91
CA ASP A 96 -19.45 0.57 -4.68
C ASP A 96 -19.83 -0.90 -4.95
N LEU A 97 -20.29 -1.22 -6.17
CA LEU A 97 -20.61 -2.59 -6.57
C LEU A 97 -19.39 -3.47 -6.84
N SER A 98 -18.21 -2.88 -6.91
CA SER A 98 -16.95 -3.57 -7.18
C SER A 98 -15.99 -3.52 -5.98
N MET A 99 -16.52 -3.33 -4.77
CA MET A 99 -15.66 -3.33 -3.57
C MET A 99 -14.91 -4.65 -3.43
N GLY A 100 -13.60 -4.54 -3.14
CA GLY A 100 -12.73 -5.71 -2.97
C GLY A 100 -12.26 -6.35 -4.28
N VAL A 101 -12.60 -5.80 -5.45
CA VAL A 101 -12.07 -6.27 -6.74
C VAL A 101 -10.83 -5.45 -7.11
N ASP A 102 -9.67 -6.11 -7.22
CA ASP A 102 -8.44 -5.47 -7.68
C ASP A 102 -8.26 -5.63 -9.19
N TYR A 103 -8.40 -4.53 -9.91
CA TYR A 103 -8.18 -4.48 -11.36
C TYR A 103 -6.70 -4.29 -11.75
N LEU A 104 -5.76 -4.42 -10.80
CA LEU A 104 -4.32 -4.24 -11.00
C LEU A 104 -3.91 -2.86 -11.56
N SER A 105 -4.82 -1.90 -11.53
CA SER A 105 -4.62 -0.53 -12.01
C SER A 105 -4.32 0.45 -10.87
N ASN A 106 -4.42 0.00 -9.63
CA ASN A 106 -4.20 0.83 -8.46
C ASN A 106 -2.71 1.11 -8.27
N MET A 107 -2.37 2.38 -8.13
CA MET A 107 -1.01 2.77 -7.75
C MET A 107 -0.85 2.63 -6.23
N PRO A 108 0.31 2.14 -5.76
CA PRO A 108 0.60 2.08 -4.33
C PRO A 108 0.65 3.48 -3.74
N LEU A 109 0.24 3.61 -2.48
CA LEU A 109 0.36 4.85 -1.76
C LEU A 109 1.84 5.17 -1.51
N ALA A 110 2.26 6.37 -1.87
CA ALA A 110 3.61 6.84 -1.64
C ALA A 110 3.89 7.04 -0.14
N ARG A 111 5.12 6.76 0.28
CA ARG A 111 5.63 7.20 1.58
C ARG A 111 6.01 8.66 1.47
N THR A 112 5.47 9.49 2.37
CA THR A 112 5.75 10.92 2.37
C THR A 112 6.36 11.30 3.72
N PHE A 113 7.41 12.12 3.67
CA PHE A 113 8.04 12.68 4.85
C PHE A 113 8.02 14.20 4.73
N SER A 114 7.56 14.87 5.77
CA SER A 114 7.47 16.32 5.82
C SER A 114 8.06 16.85 7.12
N ILE A 115 8.77 17.96 7.03
CA ILE A 115 9.21 18.74 8.19
C ILE A 115 8.60 20.11 8.07
N GLY A 116 8.01 20.59 9.15
CA GLY A 116 7.41 21.91 9.18
C GLY A 116 7.77 22.69 10.44
N PHE A 117 7.62 24.00 10.33
CA PHE A 117 7.89 24.96 11.40
C PHE A 117 6.70 25.89 11.54
N ASN A 118 6.22 26.03 12.77
CA ASN A 118 5.25 27.07 13.15
C ASN A 118 5.96 28.08 14.02
N VAL A 119 6.05 29.31 13.54
CA VAL A 119 6.74 30.40 14.25
C VAL A 119 5.76 31.56 14.46
N SER A 120 5.72 32.07 15.69
CA SER A 120 4.98 33.28 16.06
C SER A 120 5.95 34.28 16.69
N PHE A 121 5.87 35.53 16.23
CA PHE A 121 6.70 36.66 16.68
C PHE A 121 5.84 37.82 17.18
#